data_a19a3963ab8a417bf902305b42db8e1a
#
_entry.id   a19a3963ab8a417bf902305b42db8e1a
#
_cell.length_a   1.000
_cell.length_b   1.000
_cell.length_c   1.000
_cell.angle_alpha   90.00
_cell.angle_beta   90.00
_cell.angle_gamma   90.00
#
_symmetry.space_group_name_H-M   'P 1'
#
loop_
_entity.id
_entity.type
_entity.pdbx_description
1 polymer ?
#
loop_
_entity_poly.entity_id
_entity_poly.type
_entity_poly.pdbx_seq_one_letter_code
_entity_poly.pdbx_strand_id
1 'polypeptide(L)'
;MAAISWELLFAIVPGLILFLYGIENFSKEIINSVGERFRETLGKLTKDRWRGAAFGALLTAMVQSSAATTVIAVSLVNVGTISFASSLGVIVGANIGTTITAQMVAFKLTAFGPLFILVGFVWGLVGGRYKFVGKPLFYFG
;
A
#
# COMPACT_ATOMS: atom_id res chain seq x y z
N MET A 1 32.52 -19.09 -13.75
CA MET A 1 31.40 -19.48 -12.87
C MET A 1 31.77 -19.05 -11.47
N ALA A 2 31.15 -18.01 -10.92
CA ALA A 2 31.40 -17.60 -9.54
C ALA A 2 30.90 -18.72 -8.62
N ALA A 3 31.78 -19.34 -7.87
CA ALA A 3 31.40 -20.30 -6.85
C ALA A 3 30.58 -19.54 -5.81
N ILE A 4 29.32 -19.93 -5.66
CA ILE A 4 28.47 -19.41 -4.57
C ILE A 4 29.19 -19.80 -3.30
N SER A 5 29.71 -18.83 -2.57
CA SER A 5 30.39 -19.08 -1.31
C SER A 5 29.37 -19.60 -0.29
N TRP A 6 29.77 -20.56 0.53
CA TRP A 6 28.92 -21.09 1.61
C TRP A 6 28.37 -19.97 2.52
N GLU A 7 29.16 -18.90 2.70
CA GLU A 7 28.75 -17.70 3.44
C GLU A 7 27.53 -17.02 2.84
N LEU A 8 27.45 -16.91 1.50
CA LEU A 8 26.27 -16.39 0.81
C LEU A 8 25.02 -17.26 1.01
N LEU A 9 25.17 -18.58 0.96
CA LEU A 9 24.06 -19.50 1.22
C LEU A 9 23.56 -19.38 2.65
N PHE A 10 24.48 -19.33 3.63
CA PHE A 10 24.13 -19.15 5.04
C PHE A 10 23.51 -17.78 5.35
N ALA A 11 23.73 -16.77 4.53
CA ALA A 11 23.08 -15.46 4.69
C ALA A 11 21.72 -15.42 3.97
N ILE A 12 21.63 -15.91 2.73
CA ILE A 12 20.44 -15.83 1.89
C ILE A 12 19.32 -16.76 2.38
N VAL A 13 19.64 -18.03 2.70
CA VAL A 13 18.62 -19.01 3.06
C VAL A 13 17.86 -18.65 4.33
N PRO A 14 18.50 -18.32 5.45
CA PRO A 14 17.77 -17.86 6.65
C PRO A 14 17.01 -16.56 6.40
N GLY A 15 17.57 -15.62 5.65
CA GLY A 15 16.91 -14.38 5.28
C GLY A 15 15.62 -14.62 4.48
N LEU A 16 15.66 -15.54 3.50
CA LEU A 16 14.50 -15.93 2.72
C LEU A 16 13.43 -16.62 3.58
N ILE A 17 13.85 -17.53 4.47
CA ILE A 17 12.93 -18.21 5.38
C ILE A 17 12.23 -17.20 6.30
N LEU A 18 12.99 -16.29 6.92
CA LEU A 18 12.43 -15.25 7.78
C LEU A 18 11.50 -14.30 6.99
N PHE A 19 11.86 -13.98 5.77
CA PHE A 19 11.03 -13.15 4.88
C PHE A 19 9.69 -13.84 4.57
N LEU A 20 9.72 -15.10 4.13
CA LEU A 20 8.51 -15.87 3.81
C LEU A 20 7.64 -16.09 5.06
N TYR A 21 8.24 -16.42 6.18
CA TYR A 21 7.56 -16.57 7.45
C TYR A 21 6.93 -15.25 7.92
N GLY A 22 7.67 -14.14 7.78
CA GLY A 22 7.17 -12.80 8.10
C GLY A 22 5.97 -12.41 7.25
N ILE A 23 6.03 -12.64 5.93
CA ILE A 23 4.92 -12.38 5.01
C ILE A 23 3.68 -13.20 5.39
N GLU A 24 3.84 -14.49 5.66
CA GLU A 24 2.73 -15.37 6.00
C GLU A 24 2.05 -14.93 7.31
N ASN A 25 2.82 -14.66 8.35
CA ASN A 25 2.26 -14.22 9.63
C ASN A 25 1.66 -12.81 9.55
N PHE A 26 2.31 -11.88 8.85
CA PHE A 26 1.77 -10.55 8.61
C PHE A 26 0.42 -10.61 7.89
N SER A 27 0.30 -11.47 6.88
CA SER A 27 -0.95 -11.68 6.16
C SER A 27 -2.05 -12.22 7.06
N LYS A 28 -1.74 -13.22 7.89
CA LYS A 28 -2.69 -13.79 8.86
C LYS A 28 -3.13 -12.73 9.86
N GLU A 29 -2.20 -11.95 10.39
CA GLU A 29 -2.50 -10.92 11.38
C GLU A 29 -3.37 -9.80 10.80
N ILE A 30 -3.08 -9.33 9.59
CA ILE A 30 -3.96 -8.37 8.90
C ILE A 30 -5.37 -8.94 8.76
N ILE A 31 -5.51 -10.18 8.26
CA ILE A 31 -6.80 -10.80 8.03
C ILE A 31 -7.58 -10.96 9.35
N ASN A 32 -6.90 -11.31 10.43
CA ASN A 32 -7.52 -11.48 11.75
C ASN A 32 -7.91 -10.14 12.38
N SER A 33 -7.08 -9.12 12.21
CA SER A 33 -7.32 -7.77 12.74
C SER A 33 -8.40 -7.01 11.97
N VAL A 34 -8.61 -7.39 10.71
CA VAL A 34 -9.58 -6.76 9.82
C VAL A 34 -10.93 -7.46 9.98
N GLY A 35 -11.90 -6.79 10.60
CA GLY A 35 -13.24 -7.35 10.80
C GLY A 35 -13.96 -7.67 9.50
N GLU A 36 -15.01 -8.49 9.60
CA GLU A 36 -15.83 -8.98 8.47
C GLU A 36 -16.32 -7.84 7.57
N ARG A 37 -16.72 -6.71 8.14
CA ARG A 37 -17.15 -5.51 7.39
C ARG A 37 -16.09 -4.98 6.42
N PHE A 38 -14.83 -5.05 6.82
CA PHE A 38 -13.73 -4.59 5.95
C PHE A 38 -13.51 -5.59 4.82
N ARG A 39 -13.58 -6.88 5.09
CA ARG A 39 -13.50 -7.94 4.07
C ARG A 39 -14.59 -7.78 3.01
N GLU A 40 -15.84 -7.56 3.44
CA GLU A 40 -16.95 -7.30 2.52
C GLU A 40 -16.73 -6.03 1.71
N THR A 41 -16.22 -4.98 2.34
CA THR A 41 -15.91 -3.71 1.66
C THR A 41 -14.80 -3.91 0.63
N LEU A 42 -13.73 -4.62 0.97
CA LEU A 42 -12.67 -4.97 0.02
C LEU A 42 -13.21 -5.80 -1.15
N GLY A 43 -14.04 -6.80 -0.88
CA GLY A 43 -14.67 -7.60 -1.93
C GLY A 43 -15.51 -6.75 -2.88
N LYS A 44 -16.23 -5.76 -2.37
CA LYS A 44 -17.02 -4.81 -3.19
C LYS A 44 -16.12 -3.84 -3.97
N LEU A 45 -15.08 -3.30 -3.33
CA LEU A 45 -14.13 -2.36 -3.95
C LEU A 45 -13.28 -3.03 -5.04
N THR A 46 -13.03 -4.33 -4.91
CA THR A 46 -12.21 -5.10 -5.86
C THR A 46 -13.03 -6.04 -6.74
N LYS A 47 -14.35 -5.81 -6.87
CA LYS A 47 -15.29 -6.67 -7.60
C LYS A 47 -14.88 -6.93 -9.05
N ASP A 48 -14.26 -5.95 -9.68
CA ASP A 48 -13.74 -6.06 -11.04
C ASP A 48 -12.26 -5.61 -11.10
N ARG A 49 -11.56 -6.00 -12.18
CA ARG A 49 -10.13 -5.71 -12.39
C ARG A 49 -9.81 -4.21 -12.37
N TRP A 50 -10.70 -3.36 -12.87
CA TRP A 50 -10.47 -1.91 -12.94
C TRP A 50 -10.58 -1.25 -11.57
N ARG A 51 -11.59 -1.63 -10.80
CA ARG A 51 -11.74 -1.20 -9.40
C ARG A 51 -10.61 -1.75 -8.55
N GLY A 52 -10.22 -3.01 -8.77
CA GLY A 52 -9.03 -3.60 -8.16
C GLY A 52 -7.77 -2.79 -8.45
N ALA A 53 -7.56 -2.38 -9.70
CA ALA A 53 -6.42 -1.56 -10.09
C ALA A 53 -6.43 -0.18 -9.41
N ALA A 54 -7.56 0.50 -9.40
CA ALA A 54 -7.71 1.78 -8.70
C ALA A 54 -7.44 1.64 -7.19
N PHE A 55 -7.97 0.59 -6.56
CA PHE A 55 -7.74 0.29 -5.16
C PHE A 55 -6.25 -0.04 -4.88
N GLY A 56 -5.63 -0.89 -5.69
CA GLY A 56 -4.22 -1.25 -5.57
C GLY A 56 -3.29 -0.05 -5.72
N ALA A 57 -3.58 0.83 -6.69
CA ALA A 57 -2.82 2.06 -6.89
C ALA A 57 -2.93 3.00 -5.68
N LEU A 58 -4.15 3.21 -5.18
CA LEU A 58 -4.39 4.05 -4.00
C LEU A 58 -3.72 3.48 -2.75
N LEU A 59 -3.91 2.17 -2.49
CA LEU A 59 -3.32 1.50 -1.34
C LEU A 59 -1.80 1.59 -1.37
N THR A 60 -1.18 1.31 -2.53
CA THR A 60 0.27 1.40 -2.67
C THR A 60 0.78 2.82 -2.55
N ALA A 61 0.08 3.81 -3.09
CA ALA A 61 0.44 5.22 -2.92
C ALA A 61 0.44 5.64 -1.44
N MET A 62 -0.48 5.09 -0.63
CA MET A 62 -0.54 5.35 0.82
C MET A 62 0.51 4.57 1.61
N VAL A 63 0.65 3.27 1.34
CA VAL A 63 1.56 2.37 2.07
C VAL A 63 3.01 2.48 1.59
N GLN A 64 3.22 3.02 0.39
CA GLN A 64 4.52 3.17 -0.26
C GLN A 64 5.26 1.83 -0.49
N SER A 65 4.50 0.74 -0.58
CA SER A 65 5.04 -0.61 -0.77
C SER A 65 4.12 -1.46 -1.65
N SER A 66 4.50 -1.63 -2.92
CA SER A 66 3.78 -2.54 -3.84
C SER A 66 3.93 -4.01 -3.44
N ALA A 67 5.06 -4.37 -2.84
CA ALA A 67 5.26 -5.71 -2.30
C ALA A 67 4.25 -6.02 -1.19
N ALA A 68 4.07 -5.12 -0.21
CA ALA A 68 3.08 -5.29 0.85
C ALA A 68 1.65 -5.38 0.27
N THR A 69 1.30 -4.50 -0.67
CA THR A 69 0.00 -4.54 -1.35
C THR A 69 -0.23 -5.86 -2.09
N THR A 70 0.80 -6.36 -2.79
CA THR A 70 0.73 -7.65 -3.50
C THR A 70 0.52 -8.81 -2.53
N VAL A 71 1.25 -8.84 -1.42
CA VAL A 71 1.09 -9.88 -0.38
C VAL A 71 -0.32 -9.86 0.22
N ILE A 72 -0.85 -8.67 0.51
CA ILE A 72 -2.23 -8.51 0.97
C ILE A 72 -3.21 -9.06 -0.08
N ALA A 73 -3.03 -8.72 -1.35
CA ALA A 73 -3.90 -9.21 -2.43
C ALA A 73 -3.88 -10.74 -2.54
N VAL A 74 -2.69 -11.36 -2.51
CA VAL A 74 -2.53 -12.82 -2.52
C VAL A 74 -3.21 -13.46 -1.30
N SER A 75 -3.05 -12.87 -0.12
CA SER A 75 -3.67 -13.37 1.10
C SER A 75 -5.20 -13.31 1.04
N LEU A 76 -5.76 -12.24 0.47
CA LEU A 76 -7.20 -12.09 0.30
C LEU A 76 -7.78 -13.10 -0.72
N VAL A 77 -7.00 -13.49 -1.74
CA VAL A 77 -7.36 -14.59 -2.65
C VAL A 77 -7.36 -15.92 -1.92
N ASN A 78 -6.32 -16.20 -1.13
CA ASN A 78 -6.18 -17.46 -0.41
C ASN A 78 -7.33 -17.71 0.58
N VAL A 79 -7.85 -16.65 1.21
CA VAL A 79 -9.03 -16.75 2.10
C VAL A 79 -10.36 -16.58 1.37
N GLY A 80 -10.35 -16.50 0.04
CA GLY A 80 -11.57 -16.41 -0.78
C GLY A 80 -12.30 -15.08 -0.71
N THR A 81 -11.71 -14.03 -0.16
CA THR A 81 -12.32 -12.70 -0.05
C THR A 81 -12.41 -11.99 -1.41
N ILE A 82 -11.42 -12.17 -2.25
CA ILE A 82 -11.38 -11.63 -3.61
C ILE A 82 -11.06 -12.72 -4.63
N SER A 83 -11.51 -12.55 -5.87
CA SER A 83 -11.18 -13.48 -6.95
C SER A 83 -9.74 -13.29 -7.43
N PHE A 84 -9.17 -14.33 -8.03
CA PHE A 84 -7.85 -14.24 -8.67
C PHE A 84 -7.83 -13.14 -9.75
N ALA A 85 -8.88 -13.04 -10.56
CA ALA A 85 -8.98 -11.99 -11.58
C ALA A 85 -8.96 -10.57 -10.98
N SER A 86 -9.59 -10.38 -9.82
CA SER A 86 -9.57 -9.10 -9.10
C SER A 86 -8.19 -8.80 -8.52
N SER A 87 -7.48 -9.81 -8.01
CA SER A 87 -6.13 -9.63 -7.46
C SER A 87 -5.12 -9.20 -8.52
N LEU A 88 -5.24 -9.68 -9.75
CA LEU A 88 -4.42 -9.21 -10.86
C LEU A 88 -4.60 -7.69 -11.07
N GLY A 89 -5.85 -7.20 -10.99
CA GLY A 89 -6.12 -5.77 -11.02
C GLY A 89 -5.40 -5.03 -9.90
N VAL A 90 -5.52 -5.51 -8.65
CA VAL A 90 -4.85 -4.90 -7.49
C VAL A 90 -3.32 -4.87 -7.67
N ILE A 91 -2.71 -5.94 -8.17
CA ILE A 91 -1.26 -6.02 -8.40
C ILE A 91 -0.81 -5.04 -9.49
N VAL A 92 -1.54 -4.97 -10.61
CA VAL A 92 -1.26 -3.97 -11.66
C VAL A 92 -1.39 -2.56 -11.10
N GLY A 93 -2.44 -2.31 -10.33
CA GLY A 93 -2.66 -1.03 -9.65
C GLY A 93 -1.54 -0.70 -8.67
N ALA A 94 -1.05 -1.67 -7.90
CA ALA A 94 0.06 -1.48 -6.98
C ALA A 94 1.33 -0.99 -7.70
N ASN A 95 1.63 -1.54 -8.87
CA ASN A 95 2.77 -1.07 -9.69
C ASN A 95 2.57 0.37 -10.17
N ILE A 96 1.33 0.74 -10.56
CA ILE A 96 0.99 2.13 -10.91
C ILE A 96 1.16 3.04 -9.68
N GLY A 97 0.68 2.61 -8.50
CA GLY A 97 0.82 3.36 -7.25
C GLY A 97 2.27 3.68 -6.88
N THR A 98 3.18 2.75 -7.13
CA THR A 98 4.62 2.97 -6.92
C THR A 98 5.16 4.08 -7.84
N THR A 99 4.68 4.17 -9.08
CA THR A 99 5.13 5.22 -10.01
C THR A 99 4.63 6.61 -9.61
N ILE A 100 3.49 6.73 -8.94
CA ILE A 100 2.97 7.99 -8.42
C ILE A 100 3.98 8.62 -7.47
N THR A 101 4.55 7.85 -6.57
CA THR A 101 5.59 8.32 -5.64
C THR A 101 6.82 8.83 -6.38
N ALA A 102 7.32 8.04 -7.33
CA ALA A 102 8.46 8.44 -8.14
C ALA A 102 8.18 9.75 -8.90
N GLN A 103 6.95 9.91 -9.39
CA GLN A 103 6.49 11.11 -10.07
C GLN A 103 6.46 12.32 -9.13
N MET A 104 5.97 12.15 -7.90
CA MET A 104 5.97 13.21 -6.88
C MET A 104 7.39 13.70 -6.56
N VAL A 105 8.34 12.78 -6.47
CA VAL A 105 9.76 13.11 -6.25
C VAL A 105 10.37 13.79 -7.48
N ALA A 106 10.09 13.26 -8.67
CA ALA A 106 10.60 13.82 -9.94
C ALA A 106 10.14 15.27 -10.18
N PHE A 107 8.89 15.56 -9.87
CA PHE A 107 8.36 16.93 -9.94
C PHE A 107 8.73 17.82 -8.75
N LYS A 108 9.59 17.32 -7.83
CA LYS A 108 9.99 18.05 -6.62
C LYS A 108 8.79 18.54 -5.80
N LEU A 109 7.67 17.80 -5.82
CA LEU A 109 6.46 18.18 -5.08
C LEU A 109 6.74 18.25 -3.57
N THR A 110 7.75 17.53 -3.09
CA THR A 110 8.25 17.63 -1.71
C THR A 110 8.76 19.03 -1.36
N ALA A 111 9.21 19.83 -2.35
CA ALA A 111 9.59 21.22 -2.11
C ALA A 111 8.40 22.10 -1.73
N PHE A 112 7.18 21.70 -2.05
CA PHE A 112 5.95 22.38 -1.67
C PHE A 112 5.37 21.92 -0.33
N GLY A 113 6.01 20.95 0.34
CA GLY A 113 5.61 20.47 1.66
C GLY A 113 5.34 21.59 2.66
N PRO A 114 6.27 22.56 2.88
CA PRO A 114 6.04 23.69 3.77
C PRO A 114 4.81 24.53 3.41
N LEU A 115 4.50 24.65 2.11
CA LEU A 115 3.32 25.36 1.64
C LEU A 115 2.03 24.61 2.01
N PHE A 116 2.01 23.27 1.84
CA PHE A 116 0.87 22.44 2.25
C PHE A 116 0.64 22.48 3.76
N ILE A 117 1.72 22.45 4.55
CA ILE A 117 1.64 22.61 6.01
C ILE A 117 1.03 23.95 6.36
N LEU A 118 1.52 25.05 5.78
CA LEU A 118 1.03 26.39 6.05
C LEU A 118 -0.45 26.52 5.67
N VAL A 119 -0.83 26.11 4.47
CA VAL A 119 -2.22 26.16 4.00
C VAL A 119 -3.12 25.29 4.85
N GLY A 120 -2.69 24.05 5.16
CA GLY A 120 -3.44 23.14 6.02
C GLY A 120 -3.65 23.70 7.42
N PHE A 121 -2.62 24.33 8.00
CA PHE A 121 -2.67 24.98 9.30
C PHE A 121 -3.63 26.15 9.31
N VAL A 122 -3.47 27.10 8.37
CA VAL A 122 -4.35 28.28 8.27
C VAL A 122 -5.79 27.84 8.02
N TRP A 123 -6.03 26.87 7.14
CA TRP A 123 -7.36 26.34 6.86
C TRP A 123 -7.97 25.63 8.06
N GLY A 124 -7.15 24.93 8.84
CA GLY A 124 -7.57 24.32 10.11
C GLY A 124 -8.01 25.33 11.16
N LEU A 125 -7.40 26.53 11.17
CA LEU A 125 -7.75 27.62 12.10
C LEU A 125 -9.00 28.39 11.65
N VAL A 126 -9.09 28.72 10.37
CA VAL A 126 -10.11 29.65 9.82
C VAL A 126 -11.31 28.90 9.22
N GLY A 127 -11.13 27.67 8.79
CA GLY A 127 -12.02 26.92 7.92
C GLY A 127 -13.34 26.40 8.52
N GLY A 128 -13.83 26.91 9.66
CA GLY A 128 -15.17 26.67 10.19
C GLY A 128 -15.72 25.25 9.91
N ARG A 129 -16.66 25.16 8.98
CA ARG A 129 -17.34 23.92 8.57
C ARG A 129 -16.43 22.93 7.80
N TYR A 130 -15.32 23.40 7.22
CA TYR A 130 -14.38 22.62 6.38
C TYR A 130 -13.06 22.26 7.10
N LYS A 131 -13.02 22.32 8.44
CA LYS A 131 -11.85 21.91 9.25
C LYS A 131 -11.37 20.48 8.94
N PHE A 132 -12.25 19.64 8.40
CA PHE A 132 -11.94 18.27 8.00
C PHE A 132 -10.86 18.20 6.90
N VAL A 133 -10.77 19.20 6.04
CA VAL A 133 -9.78 19.23 4.94
C VAL A 133 -8.41 19.74 5.40
N GLY A 134 -8.38 20.62 6.41
CA GLY A 134 -7.13 21.21 6.90
C GLY A 134 -6.18 20.18 7.52
N LYS A 135 -6.69 19.22 8.28
CA LYS A 135 -5.87 18.18 8.92
C LYS A 135 -5.15 17.27 7.92
N PRO A 136 -5.82 16.64 6.92
CA PRO A 136 -5.15 15.86 5.91
C PRO A 136 -4.10 16.66 5.13
N LEU A 137 -4.39 17.92 4.81
CA LEU A 137 -3.48 18.77 4.06
C LEU A 137 -2.22 19.13 4.88
N PHE A 138 -2.38 19.37 6.18
CA PHE A 138 -1.28 19.61 7.11
C PHE A 138 -0.37 18.38 7.26
N TYR A 139 -0.95 17.18 7.36
CA TYR A 139 -0.18 15.94 7.49
C TYR A 139 0.44 15.47 6.16
N PHE A 140 -0.05 15.96 5.03
CA PHE A 140 0.51 15.65 3.72
C PHE A 140 1.81 16.43 3.44
N GLY A 141 1.96 17.64 3.97
CA GLY A 141 3.16 18.49 3.82
C GLY A 141 4.29 18.08 4.74
#